data_4f7bcf2c62cbdee256697d81c986c4ee
#
_entry.id   4f7bcf2c62cbdee256697d81c986c4ee
#
_cell.length_a   1.000
_cell.length_b   1.000
_cell.length_c   1.000
_cell.angle_alpha   90.00
_cell.angle_beta   90.00
_cell.angle_gamma   90.00
#
_symmetry.space_group_name_H-M   'P 1'
#
loop_
_entity.id
_entity.type
_entity.pdbx_description
1 polymer ?
#
loop_
_entity_poly.entity_id
_entity_poly.type
_entity_poly.pdbx_seq_one_letter_code
_entity_poly.pdbx_strand_id
1 'polypeptide(L)'
;MNSLKEYLEKLNIEINDRQEEQFVQYMNLLVEWNEKMNLTAITEREQVFIKHFADSLTPLMYFDFKGKSVIDVGTGAGFPGLPLKIAEPTIELTLLDALQKRIGFLETVGQDLELENVHYIHARAEEGSRMPEHREQYDIAVSRAVASLNVLSEYDLPYVKVGGKFVALKGPTAYEDRKSTRLNSSHAR
;
A
#
# COMPACT_ATOMS: atom_id res chain seq x y z
N MET A 1 -26.77 4.47 -2.89
CA MET A 1 -25.40 3.94 -2.95
C MET A 1 -24.50 5.07 -2.50
N ASN A 2 -23.84 4.93 -1.38
CA ASN A 2 -22.90 5.97 -0.94
C ASN A 2 -21.69 5.97 -1.89
N SER A 3 -21.28 7.14 -2.37
CA SER A 3 -20.05 7.28 -3.18
C SER A 3 -18.83 7.03 -2.29
N LEU A 4 -17.68 6.69 -2.91
CA LEU A 4 -16.41 6.61 -2.16
C LEU A 4 -16.15 7.93 -1.42
N LYS A 5 -16.44 9.06 -2.06
CA LYS A 5 -16.27 10.42 -1.53
C LYS A 5 -17.04 10.62 -0.22
N GLU A 6 -18.33 10.25 -0.16
CA GLU A 6 -19.12 10.31 1.07
C GLU A 6 -18.57 9.44 2.21
N TYR A 7 -17.91 8.34 1.86
CA TYR A 7 -17.26 7.46 2.85
C TYR A 7 -15.97 8.07 3.39
N LEU A 8 -15.17 8.67 2.52
CA LEU A 8 -13.90 9.31 2.88
C LEU A 8 -14.10 10.62 3.67
N GLU A 9 -15.18 11.37 3.39
CA GLU A 9 -15.56 12.55 4.17
C GLU A 9 -15.75 12.22 5.66
N LYS A 10 -16.31 11.04 5.99
CA LYS A 10 -16.44 10.58 7.39
C LYS A 10 -15.09 10.31 8.07
N LEU A 11 -14.05 10.09 7.28
CA LEU A 11 -12.67 9.91 7.73
C LEU A 11 -11.86 11.21 7.68
N ASN A 12 -12.49 12.36 7.35
CA ASN A 12 -11.84 13.62 7.07
C ASN A 12 -10.76 13.53 5.97
N ILE A 13 -10.99 12.69 4.97
CA ILE A 13 -10.15 12.54 3.78
C ILE A 13 -10.92 13.11 2.60
N GLU A 14 -10.39 14.20 2.02
CA GLU A 14 -10.98 14.85 0.86
C GLU A 14 -10.33 14.37 -0.42
N ILE A 15 -11.15 14.06 -1.43
CA ILE A 15 -10.71 13.76 -2.79
C ILE A 15 -11.48 14.63 -3.78
N ASN A 16 -10.80 15.04 -4.85
CA ASN A 16 -11.45 15.76 -5.95
C ASN A 16 -12.12 14.81 -6.95
N ASP A 17 -12.84 15.36 -7.93
CA ASP A 17 -13.61 14.56 -8.89
C ASP A 17 -12.69 13.70 -9.78
N ARG A 18 -11.51 14.18 -10.18
CA ARG A 18 -10.52 13.39 -10.93
C ARG A 18 -10.03 12.18 -10.12
N GLN A 19 -9.74 12.38 -8.85
CA GLN A 19 -9.32 11.29 -7.96
C GLN A 19 -10.44 10.25 -7.77
N GLU A 20 -11.71 10.69 -7.65
CA GLU A 20 -12.85 9.77 -7.60
C GLU A 20 -12.97 8.97 -8.90
N GLU A 21 -12.81 9.60 -10.07
CA GLU A 21 -12.77 8.92 -11.37
C GLU A 21 -11.63 7.89 -11.45
N GLN A 22 -10.43 8.25 -10.97
CA GLN A 22 -9.29 7.33 -10.89
C GLN A 22 -9.60 6.10 -10.01
N PHE A 23 -10.25 6.27 -8.87
CA PHE A 23 -10.65 5.14 -8.02
C PHE A 23 -11.68 4.23 -8.71
N VAL A 24 -12.64 4.81 -9.43
CA VAL A 24 -13.62 4.04 -10.22
C VAL A 24 -12.94 3.25 -11.34
N GLN A 25 -12.02 3.87 -12.06
CA GLN A 25 -11.25 3.23 -13.12
C GLN A 25 -10.35 2.11 -12.57
N TYR A 26 -9.66 2.38 -11.45
CA TYR A 26 -8.86 1.36 -10.76
C TYR A 26 -9.69 0.15 -10.34
N MET A 27 -10.88 0.38 -9.80
CA MET A 27 -11.79 -0.70 -9.44
C MET A 27 -12.19 -1.54 -10.67
N ASN A 28 -12.49 -0.89 -11.80
CA ASN A 28 -12.85 -1.62 -13.04
C ASN A 28 -11.69 -2.49 -13.53
N LEU A 29 -10.47 -1.95 -13.56
CA LEU A 29 -9.26 -2.70 -13.91
C LEU A 29 -9.01 -3.86 -12.93
N LEU A 30 -9.19 -3.63 -11.63
CA LEU A 30 -9.02 -4.66 -10.61
C LEU A 30 -9.98 -5.84 -10.85
N VAL A 31 -11.25 -5.56 -11.14
CA VAL A 31 -12.26 -6.61 -11.41
C VAL A 31 -11.93 -7.36 -12.69
N GLU A 32 -11.60 -6.65 -13.78
CA GLU A 32 -11.24 -7.27 -15.07
C GLU A 32 -10.02 -8.20 -14.94
N TRP A 33 -8.94 -7.71 -14.33
CA TRP A 33 -7.71 -8.49 -14.17
C TRP A 33 -7.87 -9.63 -13.16
N ASN A 34 -8.76 -9.47 -12.18
CA ASN A 34 -9.03 -10.49 -11.17
C ASN A 34 -9.61 -11.78 -11.77
N GLU A 35 -10.33 -11.69 -12.87
CA GLU A 35 -10.83 -12.88 -13.62
C GLU A 35 -9.69 -13.79 -14.09
N LYS A 36 -8.49 -13.22 -14.33
CA LYS A 36 -7.32 -13.93 -14.87
C LYS A 36 -6.26 -14.25 -13.82
N MET A 37 -6.20 -13.48 -12.73
CA MET A 37 -5.02 -13.48 -11.84
C MET A 37 -5.31 -13.72 -10.36
N ASN A 38 -6.58 -13.79 -9.94
CA ASN A 38 -6.96 -13.89 -8.52
C ASN A 38 -6.26 -12.85 -7.63
N LEU A 39 -6.35 -11.58 -8.00
CA LEU A 39 -5.73 -10.47 -7.29
C LEU A 39 -6.37 -10.23 -5.92
N THR A 40 -7.68 -10.43 -5.82
CA THR A 40 -8.47 -10.23 -4.61
C THR A 40 -9.67 -11.17 -4.57
N ALA A 41 -10.09 -11.53 -3.36
CA ALA A 41 -11.36 -12.24 -3.14
C ALA A 41 -12.58 -11.29 -3.12
N ILE A 42 -12.34 -9.96 -3.08
CA ILE A 42 -13.39 -8.94 -2.98
C ILE A 42 -13.54 -8.25 -4.33
N THR A 43 -14.66 -8.47 -5.02
CA THR A 43 -14.96 -7.93 -6.35
C THR A 43 -16.22 -7.07 -6.37
N GLU A 44 -17.01 -7.10 -5.30
CA GLU A 44 -18.21 -6.31 -5.18
C GLU A 44 -17.83 -4.84 -4.91
N ARG A 45 -18.42 -3.91 -5.70
CA ARG A 45 -18.01 -2.49 -5.76
C ARG A 45 -17.93 -1.81 -4.41
N GLU A 46 -18.97 -1.92 -3.61
CA GLU A 46 -19.04 -1.26 -2.30
C GLU A 46 -18.00 -1.84 -1.34
N GLN A 47 -17.77 -3.15 -1.39
CA GLN A 47 -16.75 -3.81 -0.58
C GLN A 47 -15.32 -3.43 -0.99
N VAL A 48 -15.06 -3.25 -2.29
CA VAL A 48 -13.76 -2.76 -2.79
C VAL A 48 -13.52 -1.35 -2.27
N PHE A 49 -14.52 -0.46 -2.35
CA PHE A 49 -14.40 0.90 -1.85
C PHE A 49 -14.11 0.97 -0.36
N ILE A 50 -14.78 0.17 0.45
CA ILE A 50 -14.62 0.19 1.91
C ILE A 50 -13.36 -0.57 2.34
N LYS A 51 -13.23 -1.84 1.93
CA LYS A 51 -12.21 -2.75 2.46
C LYS A 51 -10.86 -2.64 1.77
N HIS A 52 -10.82 -2.06 0.57
CA HIS A 52 -9.56 -1.84 -0.12
C HIS A 52 -9.19 -0.37 -0.15
N PHE A 53 -10.01 0.52 -0.72
CA PHE A 53 -9.62 1.90 -0.90
C PHE A 53 -9.64 2.69 0.42
N ALA A 54 -10.78 2.76 1.10
CA ALA A 54 -10.88 3.54 2.35
C ALA A 54 -9.95 3.01 3.43
N ASP A 55 -9.82 1.67 3.59
CA ASP A 55 -8.88 1.06 4.52
C ASP A 55 -7.43 1.46 4.20
N SER A 56 -7.04 1.45 2.90
CA SER A 56 -5.70 1.85 2.45
C SER A 56 -5.40 3.33 2.71
N LEU A 57 -6.39 4.19 2.82
CA LEU A 57 -6.25 5.63 3.06
C LEU A 57 -6.18 6.01 4.54
N THR A 58 -6.49 5.09 5.46
CA THR A 58 -6.45 5.37 6.90
C THR A 58 -5.10 5.92 7.41
N PRO A 59 -3.92 5.57 6.86
CA PRO A 59 -2.66 6.17 7.28
C PRO A 59 -2.59 7.69 7.10
N LEU A 60 -3.33 8.26 6.13
CA LEU A 60 -3.36 9.72 5.91
C LEU A 60 -3.92 10.49 7.12
N MET A 61 -4.72 9.84 7.98
CA MET A 61 -5.26 10.43 9.20
C MET A 61 -4.19 10.65 10.28
N TYR A 62 -3.06 9.94 10.20
CA TYR A 62 -2.07 9.86 11.27
C TYR A 62 -0.68 10.33 10.84
N PHE A 63 -0.39 10.32 9.54
CA PHE A 63 0.94 10.60 9.00
C PHE A 63 0.85 11.54 7.81
N ASP A 64 1.83 12.44 7.71
CA ASP A 64 2.00 13.30 6.55
C ASP A 64 2.78 12.57 5.45
N PHE A 65 2.13 12.36 4.31
CA PHE A 65 2.68 11.72 3.11
C PHE A 65 3.09 12.71 2.02
N LYS A 66 2.78 14.00 2.19
CA LYS A 66 3.01 15.03 1.18
C LYS A 66 4.48 15.14 0.80
N GLY A 67 4.78 14.91 -0.48
CA GLY A 67 6.14 14.98 -1.03
C GLY A 67 7.09 13.91 -0.49
N LYS A 68 6.59 12.82 0.08
CA LYS A 68 7.41 11.74 0.64
C LYS A 68 7.75 10.68 -0.39
N SER A 69 8.94 10.09 -0.25
CA SER A 69 9.30 8.84 -0.90
C SER A 69 8.70 7.67 -0.11
N VAL A 70 7.84 6.89 -0.78
CA VAL A 70 7.07 5.80 -0.16
C VAL A 70 7.34 4.50 -0.90
N ILE A 71 7.60 3.42 -0.18
CA ILE A 71 7.64 2.06 -0.75
C ILE A 71 6.52 1.22 -0.17
N ASP A 72 5.79 0.50 -1.05
CA ASP A 72 4.78 -0.48 -0.67
C ASP A 72 5.37 -1.89 -0.88
N VAL A 73 5.68 -2.56 0.22
CA VAL A 73 6.39 -3.85 0.21
C VAL A 73 5.39 -5.01 0.20
N GLY A 74 5.46 -5.82 -0.86
CA GLY A 74 4.48 -6.88 -1.08
C GLY A 74 3.12 -6.32 -1.45
N THR A 75 3.11 -5.34 -2.33
CA THR A 75 1.95 -4.50 -2.67
C THR A 75 0.73 -5.26 -3.21
N GLY A 76 0.93 -6.44 -3.78
CA GLY A 76 -0.13 -7.28 -4.33
C GLY A 76 -0.85 -6.63 -5.49
N ALA A 77 -2.12 -6.32 -5.29
CA ALA A 77 -2.93 -5.58 -6.27
C ALA A 77 -2.76 -4.04 -6.15
N GLY A 78 -1.73 -3.55 -5.46
CA GLY A 78 -1.46 -2.12 -5.31
C GLY A 78 -1.92 -1.51 -3.98
N PHE A 79 -2.13 -2.32 -2.95
CA PHE A 79 -2.67 -1.86 -1.67
C PHE A 79 -1.65 -1.94 -0.53
N PRO A 80 -1.41 -0.83 0.20
CA PRO A 80 -2.13 0.44 0.18
C PRO A 80 -1.55 1.49 -0.79
N GLY A 81 -0.45 1.22 -1.50
CA GLY A 81 0.35 2.21 -2.21
C GLY A 81 -0.43 3.02 -3.25
N LEU A 82 -1.15 2.37 -4.18
CA LEU A 82 -1.88 3.08 -5.24
C LEU A 82 -3.01 3.96 -4.71
N PRO A 83 -3.87 3.52 -3.77
CA PRO A 83 -4.84 4.43 -3.14
C PRO A 83 -4.20 5.65 -2.48
N LEU A 84 -3.08 5.48 -1.76
CA LEU A 84 -2.34 6.59 -1.17
C LEU A 84 -1.83 7.57 -2.23
N LYS A 85 -1.30 7.06 -3.34
CA LYS A 85 -0.82 7.86 -4.49
C LYS A 85 -1.95 8.64 -5.17
N ILE A 86 -3.12 8.02 -5.35
CA ILE A 86 -4.29 8.70 -5.92
C ILE A 86 -4.74 9.85 -5.01
N ALA A 87 -4.84 9.59 -3.69
CA ALA A 87 -5.29 10.59 -2.74
C ALA A 87 -4.27 11.70 -2.48
N GLU A 88 -2.97 11.38 -2.49
CA GLU A 88 -1.86 12.33 -2.34
C GLU A 88 -0.89 12.22 -3.54
N PRO A 89 -1.16 12.95 -4.63
CA PRO A 89 -0.39 12.84 -5.87
C PRO A 89 1.08 13.25 -5.77
N THR A 90 1.49 13.95 -4.72
CA THR A 90 2.88 14.38 -4.52
C THR A 90 3.79 13.27 -3.98
N ILE A 91 3.24 12.11 -3.62
CA ILE A 91 4.03 10.93 -3.22
C ILE A 91 4.92 10.46 -4.38
N GLU A 92 6.20 10.21 -4.12
CA GLU A 92 7.06 9.40 -4.97
C GLU A 92 6.93 7.94 -4.55
N LEU A 93 6.14 7.16 -5.32
CA LEU A 93 5.72 5.81 -4.94
C LEU A 93 6.59 4.74 -5.61
N THR A 94 7.04 3.78 -4.82
CA THR A 94 7.64 2.53 -5.31
C THR A 94 6.76 1.35 -4.88
N LEU A 95 6.38 0.52 -5.85
CA LEU A 95 5.59 -0.70 -5.65
C LEU A 95 6.49 -1.92 -5.84
N LEU A 96 6.62 -2.75 -4.82
CA LEU A 96 7.43 -3.96 -4.86
C LEU A 96 6.57 -5.20 -4.67
N ASP A 97 6.67 -6.15 -5.59
CA ASP A 97 6.05 -7.48 -5.46
C ASP A 97 6.94 -8.58 -6.04
N ALA A 98 6.87 -9.77 -5.46
CA ALA A 98 7.62 -10.95 -5.91
C ALA A 98 7.05 -11.61 -7.16
N LEU A 99 5.86 -11.23 -7.61
CA LEU A 99 5.18 -11.83 -8.76
C LEU A 99 5.17 -10.87 -9.95
N GLN A 100 5.93 -11.17 -11.00
CA GLN A 100 6.00 -10.37 -12.23
C GLN A 100 4.63 -10.04 -12.84
N LYS A 101 3.68 -10.98 -12.75
CA LYS A 101 2.32 -10.76 -13.26
C LYS A 101 1.58 -9.62 -12.53
N ARG A 102 1.83 -9.47 -11.22
CA ARG A 102 1.27 -8.37 -10.44
C ARG A 102 1.90 -7.05 -10.83
N ILE A 103 3.21 -7.03 -11.03
CA ILE A 103 3.92 -5.85 -11.55
C ILE A 103 3.31 -5.39 -12.88
N GLY A 104 3.07 -6.29 -13.83
CA GLY A 104 2.41 -5.95 -15.10
C GLY A 104 1.00 -5.36 -14.94
N PHE A 105 0.22 -5.86 -13.96
CA PHE A 105 -1.06 -5.25 -13.60
C PHE A 105 -0.89 -3.82 -13.06
N LEU A 106 0.05 -3.63 -12.13
CA LEU A 106 0.31 -2.34 -11.51
C LEU A 106 0.80 -1.29 -12.51
N GLU A 107 1.65 -1.70 -13.46
CA GLU A 107 2.09 -0.84 -14.58
C GLU A 107 0.90 -0.40 -15.44
N THR A 108 -0.02 -1.33 -15.75
CA THR A 108 -1.24 -1.00 -16.49
C THR A 108 -2.10 0.01 -15.71
N VAL A 109 -2.31 -0.22 -14.40
CA VAL A 109 -3.08 0.71 -13.57
C VAL A 109 -2.42 2.08 -13.54
N GLY A 110 -1.09 2.15 -13.32
CA GLY A 110 -0.37 3.42 -13.29
C GLY A 110 -0.47 4.21 -14.59
N GLN A 111 -0.39 3.52 -15.73
CA GLN A 111 -0.54 4.13 -17.07
C GLN A 111 -1.97 4.61 -17.32
N ASP A 112 -2.96 3.76 -17.10
CA ASP A 112 -4.36 4.08 -17.38
C ASP A 112 -4.91 5.19 -16.48
N LEU A 113 -4.42 5.29 -15.25
CA LEU A 113 -4.77 6.36 -14.30
C LEU A 113 -3.88 7.60 -14.44
N GLU A 114 -2.92 7.59 -15.37
CA GLU A 114 -1.97 8.68 -15.59
C GLU A 114 -1.23 9.09 -14.31
N LEU A 115 -0.78 8.11 -13.52
CA LEU A 115 -0.05 8.36 -12.27
C LEU A 115 1.42 8.66 -12.56
N GLU A 116 1.88 9.83 -12.17
CA GLU A 116 3.28 10.23 -12.29
C GLU A 116 4.11 9.78 -11.08
N ASN A 117 5.44 9.62 -11.23
CA ASN A 117 6.36 9.25 -10.15
C ASN A 117 5.97 7.95 -9.44
N VAL A 118 5.63 6.93 -10.21
CA VAL A 118 5.40 5.56 -9.73
C VAL A 118 6.45 4.63 -10.31
N HIS A 119 7.16 3.92 -9.45
CA HIS A 119 8.21 2.97 -9.78
C HIS A 119 7.78 1.55 -9.42
N TYR A 120 8.19 0.58 -10.22
CA TYR A 120 7.77 -0.81 -10.07
C TYR A 120 9.00 -1.71 -9.94
N ILE A 121 9.01 -2.59 -8.93
CA ILE A 121 10.13 -3.49 -8.64
C ILE A 121 9.62 -4.92 -8.56
N HIS A 122 10.11 -5.77 -9.46
CA HIS A 122 9.93 -7.21 -9.36
C HIS A 122 11.07 -7.81 -8.54
N ALA A 123 10.84 -8.01 -7.25
CA ALA A 123 11.80 -8.65 -6.35
C ALA A 123 11.08 -9.21 -5.12
N ARG A 124 11.73 -10.14 -4.41
CA ARG A 124 11.35 -10.46 -3.04
C ARG A 124 11.78 -9.32 -2.10
N ALA A 125 11.05 -9.13 -1.00
CA ALA A 125 11.34 -8.06 -0.04
C ALA A 125 12.79 -8.10 0.45
N GLU A 126 13.31 -9.29 0.79
CA GLU A 126 14.66 -9.51 1.28
C GLU A 126 15.73 -9.24 0.22
N GLU A 127 15.40 -9.44 -1.05
CA GLU A 127 16.31 -9.19 -2.18
C GLU A 127 16.37 -7.70 -2.49
N GLY A 128 15.20 -7.05 -2.62
CA GLY A 128 15.12 -5.61 -2.88
C GLY A 128 15.77 -4.77 -1.78
N SER A 129 15.63 -5.16 -0.51
CA SER A 129 16.25 -4.44 0.61
C SER A 129 17.78 -4.51 0.66
N ARG A 130 18.39 -5.42 -0.10
CA ARG A 130 19.86 -5.53 -0.23
C ARG A 130 20.42 -4.69 -1.38
N MET A 131 19.55 -4.22 -2.27
CA MET A 131 19.95 -3.34 -3.37
C MET A 131 20.29 -1.95 -2.82
N PRO A 132 21.49 -1.41 -3.06
CA PRO A 132 21.92 -0.11 -2.49
C PRO A 132 20.97 1.04 -2.85
N GLU A 133 20.34 0.98 -4.03
CA GLU A 133 19.38 1.97 -4.51
C GLU A 133 18.06 1.98 -3.76
N HIS A 134 17.78 0.95 -2.96
CA HIS A 134 16.51 0.82 -2.21
C HIS A 134 16.71 0.78 -0.70
N ARG A 135 17.92 0.39 -0.23
CA ARG A 135 18.20 0.27 1.18
C ARG A 135 18.28 1.66 1.85
N GLU A 136 17.46 1.88 2.89
CA GLU A 136 17.41 3.14 3.66
C GLU A 136 17.14 4.38 2.77
N GLN A 137 16.32 4.22 1.71
CA GLN A 137 16.04 5.28 0.74
C GLN A 137 14.66 5.93 0.91
N TYR A 138 13.73 5.31 1.65
CA TYR A 138 12.36 5.77 1.71
C TYR A 138 12.03 6.48 3.02
N ASP A 139 11.24 7.54 2.94
CA ASP A 139 10.72 8.24 4.12
C ASP A 139 9.70 7.36 4.87
N ILE A 140 8.90 6.61 4.11
CA ILE A 140 7.87 5.73 4.65
C ILE A 140 7.87 4.40 3.90
N ALA A 141 7.91 3.28 4.63
CA ALA A 141 7.53 1.98 4.10
C ALA A 141 6.13 1.64 4.57
N VAL A 142 5.29 1.15 3.66
CA VAL A 142 3.94 0.68 3.97
C VAL A 142 3.80 -0.77 3.57
N SER A 143 2.98 -1.53 4.29
CA SER A 143 2.56 -2.86 3.87
C SER A 143 1.21 -3.23 4.48
N ARG A 144 0.46 -4.12 3.80
CA ARG A 144 -0.85 -4.57 4.24
C ARG A 144 -1.00 -6.09 4.16
N ALA A 145 -1.40 -6.71 5.28
CA ALA A 145 -1.82 -8.12 5.37
C ALA A 145 -0.84 -9.19 4.83
N VAL A 146 0.47 -8.88 4.74
CA VAL A 146 1.45 -9.80 4.12
C VAL A 146 1.92 -10.88 5.11
N ALA A 147 2.16 -10.52 6.37
CA ALA A 147 2.70 -11.43 7.39
C ALA A 147 2.42 -10.94 8.82
N SER A 148 2.93 -11.65 9.84
CA SER A 148 2.94 -11.17 11.23
C SER A 148 3.83 -9.93 11.37
N LEU A 149 3.61 -9.09 12.38
CA LEU A 149 4.29 -7.80 12.51
C LEU A 149 5.81 -7.91 12.64
N ASN A 150 6.32 -8.94 13.30
CA ASN A 150 7.76 -9.21 13.41
C ASN A 150 8.39 -9.47 12.04
N VAL A 151 7.75 -10.31 11.22
CA VAL A 151 8.23 -10.61 9.86
C VAL A 151 8.14 -9.37 8.96
N LEU A 152 7.04 -8.62 9.04
CA LEU A 152 6.90 -7.36 8.30
C LEU A 152 7.99 -6.36 8.68
N SER A 153 8.35 -6.27 9.97
CA SER A 153 9.43 -5.39 10.41
C SER A 153 10.77 -5.77 9.79
N GLU A 154 11.05 -7.06 9.61
CA GLU A 154 12.26 -7.54 8.95
C GLU A 154 12.28 -7.22 7.45
N TYR A 155 11.11 -7.23 6.80
CA TYR A 155 10.97 -6.94 5.38
C TYR A 155 11.01 -5.44 5.07
N ASP A 156 10.34 -4.63 5.89
CA ASP A 156 10.06 -3.22 5.58
C ASP A 156 11.12 -2.25 6.15
N LEU A 157 11.62 -2.49 7.38
CA LEU A 157 12.56 -1.57 8.03
C LEU A 157 13.86 -1.35 7.25
N PRO A 158 14.44 -2.34 6.53
CA PRO A 158 15.66 -2.09 5.75
C PRO A 158 15.50 -1.07 4.62
N TYR A 159 14.28 -0.77 4.18
CA TYR A 159 14.02 0.25 3.16
C TYR A 159 13.94 1.67 3.74
N VAL A 160 13.67 1.78 5.05
CA VAL A 160 13.34 3.05 5.70
C VAL A 160 14.60 3.84 6.05
N LYS A 161 14.64 5.12 5.69
CA LYS A 161 15.68 6.07 6.11
C LYS A 161 15.74 6.20 7.64
N VAL A 162 16.88 6.58 8.18
CA VAL A 162 16.98 6.95 9.58
C VAL A 162 16.02 8.11 9.89
N GLY A 163 15.15 7.92 10.86
CA GLY A 163 14.07 8.88 11.20
C GLY A 163 12.79 8.72 10.36
N GLY A 164 12.77 7.84 9.36
CA GLY A 164 11.58 7.49 8.61
C GLY A 164 10.60 6.60 9.39
N LYS A 165 9.56 6.11 8.75
CA LYS A 165 8.49 5.35 9.39
C LYS A 165 8.16 4.08 8.63
N PHE A 166 7.84 3.02 9.38
CA PHE A 166 7.16 1.85 8.86
C PHE A 166 5.70 1.86 9.32
N VAL A 167 4.77 1.73 8.38
CA VAL A 167 3.32 1.75 8.62
C VAL A 167 2.70 0.43 8.15
N ALA A 168 2.36 -0.45 9.08
CA ALA A 168 1.72 -1.72 8.82
C ALA A 168 0.19 -1.61 8.95
N LEU A 169 -0.55 -1.86 7.86
CA LEU A 169 -2.00 -1.98 7.89
C LEU A 169 -2.37 -3.43 8.25
N LYS A 170 -2.94 -3.60 9.43
CA LYS A 170 -3.29 -4.90 9.98
C LYS A 170 -4.78 -4.98 10.31
N GLY A 171 -5.35 -6.16 10.14
CA GLY A 171 -6.72 -6.45 10.55
C GLY A 171 -6.93 -6.48 12.08
N PRO A 172 -8.11 -6.94 12.54
CA PRO A 172 -8.50 -6.93 13.97
C PRO A 172 -7.55 -7.65 14.94
N THR A 173 -6.72 -8.59 14.44
CA THR A 173 -5.72 -9.33 15.24
C THR A 173 -4.44 -8.55 15.51
N ALA A 174 -4.33 -7.30 15.08
CA ALA A 174 -3.14 -6.46 15.23
C ALA A 174 -2.64 -6.34 16.67
N TYR A 175 -3.54 -6.37 17.64
CA TYR A 175 -3.19 -6.28 19.05
C TYR A 175 -2.42 -7.50 19.55
N GLU A 176 -2.79 -8.69 19.09
CA GLU A 176 -2.12 -9.95 19.45
C GLU A 176 -0.73 -10.02 18.79
N ASP A 177 -0.61 -9.62 17.54
CA ASP A 177 0.66 -9.49 16.82
C ASP A 177 1.63 -8.53 17.52
N ARG A 178 1.16 -7.38 18.00
CA ARG A 178 1.95 -6.41 18.77
C ARG A 178 2.48 -6.99 20.08
N LYS A 179 1.71 -7.82 20.76
CA LYS A 179 2.10 -8.45 22.02
C LYS A 179 3.22 -9.48 21.79
N SER A 180 3.13 -10.28 20.73
CA SER A 180 4.17 -11.26 20.36
C SER A 180 5.49 -10.59 19.98
N THR A 181 5.45 -9.47 19.27
CA THR A 181 6.63 -8.69 18.87
C THR A 181 7.36 -8.10 20.07
N ARG A 182 6.64 -7.61 21.09
CA ARG A 182 7.25 -7.11 22.33
C ARG A 182 7.95 -8.20 23.14
N LEU A 183 7.40 -9.41 23.16
CA LEU A 183 8.00 -10.55 23.88
C LEU A 183 9.32 -10.98 23.25
N ASN A 184 9.43 -10.96 21.92
CA ASN A 184 10.65 -11.31 21.20
C ASN A 184 11.75 -10.26 21.36
N SER A 185 11.43 -8.97 21.44
CA SER A 185 12.42 -7.91 21.65
C SER A 185 13.01 -7.88 23.08
N SER A 186 12.35 -8.49 24.07
CA SER A 186 12.86 -8.58 25.45
C SER A 186 13.86 -9.71 25.66
N HIS A 187 14.04 -10.63 24.70
CA HIS A 187 15.00 -11.74 24.77
C HIS A 187 16.30 -11.48 23.99
N ALA A 188 16.42 -10.32 23.32
CA ALA A 188 17.61 -9.90 22.58
C ALA A 188 18.44 -8.88 23.41
N ARG A 189 18.85 -9.28 24.64
CA ARG A 189 19.86 -8.56 25.44
C ARG A 189 20.99 -9.50 25.81
#